data_dc5096ac2b468b8ec861195c927daba8
#
_entry.id   dc5096ac2b468b8ec861195c927daba8
#
_cell.length_a   1.000
_cell.length_b   1.000
_cell.length_c   1.000
_cell.angle_alpha   90.00
_cell.angle_beta   90.00
_cell.angle_gamma   90.00
#
_symmetry.space_group_name_H-M   'P 1'
#
loop_
_entity.id
_entity.type
_entity.pdbx_description
1 polymer ?
#
loop_
_entity_poly.entity_id
_entity_poly.type
_entity_poly.pdbx_seq_one_letter_code
_entity_poly.pdbx_strand_id
1 'polypeptide(L)'
;MNRIYEAVLNQVEEAVVISDDENKVIFINRAAEVIEGVDAKKSLHKSMEELYCPTENTPKHSRHAIVLNTGIAANEYFNQYVVKESHKVLNVIERMFPVNYKNRTVAVYSLIKNLPVMKKTMEQSLELYTHFEEEKPRNGTKYTFSSILGNDINFVEAISNAKHVAQNQTNVLIYGETGTGKELFAQSIHNYSVFQNGPFISVNCAAIPATLLESMFFGTVKGSYT
;
A
#
# COMPACT_ATOMS: atom_id res chain seq x y z
N MET A 1 -28.11 -18.79 -3.24
CA MET A 1 -26.90 -18.45 -2.46
C MET A 1 -27.30 -18.22 -1.01
N ASN A 2 -26.47 -18.56 -0.02
CA ASN A 2 -26.82 -18.36 1.39
C ASN A 2 -26.75 -16.84 1.71
N ARG A 3 -27.80 -16.29 2.34
CA ARG A 3 -27.91 -14.86 2.71
C ARG A 3 -26.69 -14.32 3.48
N ILE A 4 -26.01 -15.19 4.24
CA ILE A 4 -24.80 -14.81 4.97
C ILE A 4 -23.66 -14.49 4.00
N TYR A 5 -23.44 -15.32 2.97
CA TYR A 5 -22.39 -15.07 1.97
C TYR A 5 -22.65 -13.84 1.13
N GLU A 6 -23.92 -13.58 0.78
CA GLU A 6 -24.30 -12.35 0.09
C GLU A 6 -24.04 -11.11 0.95
N ALA A 7 -24.38 -11.17 2.25
CA ALA A 7 -24.10 -10.07 3.16
C ALA A 7 -22.60 -9.78 3.29
N VAL A 8 -21.77 -10.83 3.38
CA VAL A 8 -20.31 -10.69 3.43
C VAL A 8 -19.76 -10.11 2.13
N LEU A 9 -20.16 -10.63 0.97
CA LEU A 9 -19.68 -10.15 -0.33
C LEU A 9 -20.11 -8.70 -0.60
N ASN A 10 -21.24 -8.24 -0.06
CA ASN A 10 -21.68 -6.84 -0.15
C ASN A 10 -20.89 -5.86 0.75
N GLN A 11 -20.07 -6.36 1.67
CA GLN A 11 -19.14 -5.53 2.47
C GLN A 11 -17.75 -5.41 1.82
N VAL A 12 -17.45 -6.23 0.80
CA VAL A 12 -16.19 -6.17 0.08
C VAL A 12 -16.15 -4.92 -0.79
N GLU A 13 -15.07 -4.14 -0.70
CA GLU A 13 -14.89 -2.90 -1.46
C GLU A 13 -14.55 -3.15 -2.94
N GLU A 14 -13.97 -4.31 -3.26
CA GLU A 14 -13.77 -4.72 -4.65
C GLU A 14 -15.10 -5.09 -5.29
N ALA A 15 -15.30 -4.70 -6.54
CA ALA A 15 -16.47 -5.15 -7.28
C ALA A 15 -16.37 -6.65 -7.55
N VAL A 16 -17.45 -7.37 -7.22
CA VAL A 16 -17.56 -8.82 -7.39
C VAL A 16 -18.72 -9.12 -8.32
N VAL A 17 -18.45 -9.84 -9.41
CA VAL A 17 -19.43 -10.36 -10.35
C VAL A 17 -19.25 -11.86 -10.46
N ILE A 18 -20.33 -12.64 -10.37
CA ILE A 18 -20.30 -14.10 -10.47
C ILE A 18 -21.24 -14.53 -11.60
N SER A 19 -20.74 -15.37 -12.51
CA SER A 19 -21.53 -16.03 -13.55
C SER A 19 -21.60 -17.55 -13.33
N ASP A 20 -22.67 -18.17 -13.80
CA ASP A 20 -22.87 -19.62 -13.82
C ASP A 20 -22.15 -20.31 -14.99
N ASP A 21 -22.42 -21.61 -15.17
CA ASP A 21 -21.85 -22.42 -16.25
C ASP A 21 -22.48 -22.16 -17.63
N GLU A 22 -23.52 -21.33 -17.71
CA GLU A 22 -24.07 -20.77 -18.96
C GLU A 22 -23.57 -19.34 -19.25
N ASN A 23 -22.57 -18.83 -18.48
CA ASN A 23 -22.05 -17.47 -18.56
C ASN A 23 -23.12 -16.39 -18.26
N LYS A 24 -24.12 -16.72 -17.45
CA LYS A 24 -25.15 -15.80 -16.97
C LYS A 24 -24.83 -15.31 -15.58
N VAL A 25 -25.08 -14.05 -15.31
CA VAL A 25 -24.83 -13.43 -14.01
C VAL A 25 -25.77 -14.02 -12.95
N ILE A 26 -25.19 -14.51 -11.86
CA ILE A 26 -25.93 -15.03 -10.69
C ILE A 26 -25.72 -14.16 -9.44
N PHE A 27 -24.75 -13.27 -9.45
CA PHE A 27 -24.51 -12.34 -8.35
C PHE A 27 -23.68 -11.13 -8.79
N ILE A 28 -24.06 -9.97 -8.28
CA ILE A 28 -23.31 -8.69 -8.36
C ILE A 28 -23.34 -8.09 -6.96
N ASN A 29 -22.21 -7.71 -6.40
CA ASN A 29 -22.16 -7.07 -5.10
C ASN A 29 -22.41 -5.55 -5.20
N ARG A 30 -22.63 -4.91 -4.05
CA ARG A 30 -22.89 -3.47 -3.97
C ARG A 30 -21.75 -2.62 -4.55
N ALA A 31 -20.50 -3.02 -4.40
CA ALA A 31 -19.36 -2.30 -4.98
C ALA A 31 -19.42 -2.31 -6.51
N ALA A 32 -19.78 -3.45 -7.13
CA ALA A 32 -19.97 -3.53 -8.58
C ALA A 32 -21.15 -2.67 -9.06
N GLU A 33 -22.28 -2.65 -8.34
CA GLU A 33 -23.41 -1.76 -8.67
C GLU A 33 -22.96 -0.28 -8.75
N VAL A 34 -22.15 0.16 -7.78
CA VAL A 34 -21.68 1.55 -7.72
C VAL A 34 -20.66 1.84 -8.82
N ILE A 35 -19.65 0.98 -9.00
CA ILE A 35 -18.57 1.16 -9.97
C ILE A 35 -19.12 1.12 -11.40
N GLU A 36 -19.92 0.11 -11.71
CA GLU A 36 -20.43 -0.13 -13.05
C GLU A 36 -21.69 0.68 -13.36
N GLY A 37 -22.42 1.10 -12.34
CA GLY A 37 -23.69 1.82 -12.49
C GLY A 37 -24.80 0.92 -13.01
N VAL A 38 -24.84 -0.32 -12.54
CA VAL A 38 -25.85 -1.33 -12.88
C VAL A 38 -26.77 -1.60 -11.68
N ASP A 39 -27.97 -2.10 -11.96
CA ASP A 39 -28.88 -2.63 -10.95
C ASP A 39 -28.69 -4.15 -10.87
N ALA A 40 -28.21 -4.64 -9.72
CA ALA A 40 -27.93 -6.06 -9.54
C ALA A 40 -29.16 -6.93 -9.87
N LYS A 41 -30.38 -6.54 -9.44
CA LYS A 41 -31.58 -7.30 -9.66
C LYS A 41 -31.97 -7.41 -11.14
N LYS A 42 -31.74 -6.34 -11.91
CA LYS A 42 -32.00 -6.30 -13.36
C LYS A 42 -30.95 -7.02 -14.17
N SER A 43 -29.74 -7.18 -13.61
CA SER A 43 -28.61 -7.84 -14.24
C SER A 43 -28.59 -9.35 -14.03
N LEU A 44 -29.28 -9.86 -13.02
CA LEU A 44 -29.39 -11.30 -12.78
C LEU A 44 -29.94 -12.04 -14.01
N HIS A 45 -29.33 -13.20 -14.29
CA HIS A 45 -29.69 -14.11 -15.39
C HIS A 45 -29.46 -13.58 -16.82
N LYS A 46 -28.94 -12.35 -16.97
CA LYS A 46 -28.43 -11.87 -18.25
C LYS A 46 -27.06 -12.46 -18.53
N SER A 47 -26.75 -12.69 -19.79
CA SER A 47 -25.42 -13.12 -20.19
C SER A 47 -24.39 -11.99 -19.99
N MET A 48 -23.11 -12.35 -19.83
CA MET A 48 -22.04 -11.36 -19.73
C MET A 48 -21.96 -10.48 -21.00
N GLU A 49 -22.29 -11.05 -22.16
CA GLU A 49 -22.34 -10.34 -23.45
C GLU A 49 -23.54 -9.37 -23.54
N GLU A 50 -24.63 -9.61 -22.81
CA GLU A 50 -25.75 -8.66 -22.74
C GLU A 50 -25.43 -7.45 -21.87
N LEU A 51 -24.59 -7.63 -20.84
CA LEU A 51 -24.21 -6.56 -19.89
C LEU A 51 -23.02 -5.74 -20.34
N TYR A 52 -22.05 -6.38 -21.00
CA TYR A 52 -20.75 -5.76 -21.31
C TYR A 52 -20.44 -5.81 -22.79
N CYS A 53 -19.79 -4.75 -23.28
CA CYS A 53 -19.20 -4.72 -24.61
C CYS A 53 -17.68 -4.69 -24.49
N PRO A 54 -16.98 -5.51 -25.26
CA PRO A 54 -15.53 -5.33 -25.45
C PRO A 54 -15.25 -3.99 -26.14
N THR A 55 -14.09 -3.41 -25.85
CA THR A 55 -13.54 -2.28 -26.64
C THR A 55 -12.62 -2.84 -27.72
N GLU A 56 -12.11 -1.97 -28.61
CA GLU A 56 -11.19 -2.38 -29.70
C GLU A 56 -9.94 -3.13 -29.20
N ASN A 57 -9.55 -2.90 -27.95
CA ASN A 57 -8.36 -3.48 -27.32
C ASN A 57 -8.64 -4.74 -26.48
N THR A 58 -9.88 -5.25 -26.48
CA THR A 58 -10.26 -6.42 -25.68
C THR A 58 -10.68 -7.61 -26.54
N PRO A 59 -10.50 -8.86 -26.08
CA PRO A 59 -10.91 -10.05 -26.82
C PRO A 59 -12.41 -9.98 -27.18
N LYS A 60 -12.76 -10.45 -28.37
CA LYS A 60 -14.16 -10.51 -28.85
C LYS A 60 -15.07 -11.40 -28.01
N HIS A 61 -14.52 -12.33 -27.24
CA HIS A 61 -15.25 -13.20 -26.34
C HIS A 61 -15.11 -12.73 -24.88
N SER A 62 -16.18 -12.87 -24.13
CA SER A 62 -16.14 -12.63 -22.67
C SER A 62 -15.02 -13.45 -22.05
N ARG A 63 -14.16 -12.81 -21.25
CA ARG A 63 -13.11 -13.52 -20.51
C ARG A 63 -13.71 -14.51 -19.50
N HIS A 64 -14.89 -14.24 -18.95
CA HIS A 64 -15.63 -15.21 -18.16
C HIS A 64 -15.85 -16.52 -18.94
N ALA A 65 -16.27 -16.44 -20.20
CA ALA A 65 -16.43 -17.61 -21.05
C ALA A 65 -15.10 -18.36 -21.27
N ILE A 66 -13.98 -17.64 -21.40
CA ILE A 66 -12.65 -18.27 -21.53
C ILE A 66 -12.30 -19.02 -20.25
N VAL A 67 -12.42 -18.39 -19.09
CA VAL A 67 -12.13 -19.02 -17.78
C VAL A 67 -13.07 -20.18 -17.51
N LEU A 68 -14.34 -20.05 -17.86
CA LEU A 68 -15.35 -21.12 -17.74
C LEU A 68 -14.97 -22.35 -18.55
N ASN A 69 -14.56 -22.15 -19.81
CA ASN A 69 -14.25 -23.25 -20.73
C ASN A 69 -12.87 -23.90 -20.45
N THR A 70 -11.90 -23.12 -20.00
CA THR A 70 -10.54 -23.62 -19.75
C THR A 70 -10.31 -24.10 -18.32
N GLY A 71 -11.10 -23.63 -17.37
CA GLY A 71 -10.89 -23.84 -15.94
C GLY A 71 -9.61 -23.18 -15.40
N ILE A 72 -8.98 -22.29 -16.18
CA ILE A 72 -7.72 -21.62 -15.81
C ILE A 72 -8.05 -20.21 -15.35
N ALA A 73 -7.59 -19.85 -14.15
CA ALA A 73 -7.75 -18.51 -13.61
C ALA A 73 -7.02 -17.47 -14.46
N ALA A 74 -7.63 -16.32 -14.66
CA ALA A 74 -6.98 -15.14 -15.21
C ALA A 74 -6.47 -14.28 -14.04
N ASN A 75 -5.15 -14.26 -13.86
CA ASN A 75 -4.50 -13.42 -12.87
C ASN A 75 -4.63 -11.93 -13.25
N GLU A 76 -4.17 -11.07 -12.37
CA GLU A 76 -4.28 -9.62 -12.48
C GLU A 76 -3.88 -9.10 -13.87
N TYR A 77 -4.83 -8.48 -14.55
CA TYR A 77 -4.63 -7.89 -15.88
C TYR A 77 -5.45 -6.61 -16.04
N PHE A 78 -4.96 -5.73 -16.90
CA PHE A 78 -5.70 -4.54 -17.30
C PHE A 78 -6.84 -4.92 -18.25
N ASN A 79 -8.03 -4.41 -17.96
CA ASN A 79 -9.20 -4.57 -18.82
C ASN A 79 -9.90 -3.22 -19.04
N GLN A 80 -10.42 -3.03 -20.26
CA GLN A 80 -11.27 -1.91 -20.61
C GLN A 80 -12.55 -2.44 -21.24
N TYR A 81 -13.71 -2.08 -20.70
CA TYR A 81 -14.99 -2.49 -21.25
C TYR A 81 -16.05 -1.42 -21.08
N VAL A 82 -17.12 -1.53 -21.84
CA VAL A 82 -18.29 -0.67 -21.73
C VAL A 82 -19.42 -1.42 -21.06
N VAL A 83 -19.99 -0.83 -20.03
CA VAL A 83 -21.22 -1.33 -19.39
C VAL A 83 -22.42 -0.83 -20.19
N LYS A 84 -23.18 -1.73 -20.79
CA LYS A 84 -24.27 -1.36 -21.72
C LYS A 84 -25.38 -0.55 -21.07
N GLU A 85 -25.76 -0.89 -19.84
CA GLU A 85 -26.86 -0.23 -19.12
C GLU A 85 -26.51 1.22 -18.76
N SER A 86 -25.31 1.45 -18.24
CA SER A 86 -24.86 2.78 -17.80
C SER A 86 -24.07 3.56 -18.83
N HIS A 87 -23.73 2.96 -19.98
CA HIS A 87 -22.84 3.50 -21.01
C HIS A 87 -21.47 3.93 -20.49
N LYS A 88 -21.06 3.47 -19.30
CA LYS A 88 -19.75 3.79 -18.73
C LYS A 88 -18.65 2.98 -19.40
N VAL A 89 -17.57 3.66 -19.78
CA VAL A 89 -16.30 3.03 -20.13
C VAL A 89 -15.49 2.87 -18.87
N LEU A 90 -15.14 1.64 -18.51
CA LEU A 90 -14.39 1.34 -17.31
C LEU A 90 -12.99 0.88 -17.66
N ASN A 91 -12.00 1.44 -16.94
CA ASN A 91 -10.61 1.03 -16.95
C ASN A 91 -10.33 0.37 -15.60
N VAL A 92 -10.09 -0.92 -15.62
CA VAL A 92 -10.03 -1.73 -14.41
C VAL A 92 -8.81 -2.65 -14.39
N ILE A 93 -8.41 -3.04 -13.18
CA ILE A 93 -7.59 -4.23 -12.96
C ILE A 93 -8.54 -5.33 -12.52
N GLU A 94 -8.49 -6.44 -13.21
CA GLU A 94 -9.42 -7.55 -13.03
C GLU A 94 -8.68 -8.86 -12.79
N ARG A 95 -9.25 -9.69 -11.92
CA ARG A 95 -8.85 -11.08 -11.67
C ARG A 95 -10.08 -11.96 -11.80
N MET A 96 -9.95 -13.10 -12.48
CA MET A 96 -11.04 -14.05 -12.65
C MET A 96 -10.63 -15.43 -12.18
N PHE A 97 -11.53 -16.11 -11.52
CA PHE A 97 -11.29 -17.41 -10.94
C PHE A 97 -12.44 -18.38 -11.25
N PRO A 98 -12.11 -19.61 -11.67
CA PRO A 98 -13.10 -20.67 -11.82
C PRO A 98 -13.54 -21.20 -10.46
N VAL A 99 -14.81 -21.53 -10.33
CA VAL A 99 -15.34 -22.32 -9.23
C VAL A 99 -15.57 -23.73 -9.74
N ASN A 100 -14.78 -24.68 -9.22
CA ASN A 100 -14.80 -26.06 -9.67
C ASN A 100 -15.63 -26.95 -8.72
N TYR A 101 -16.47 -27.79 -9.28
CA TYR A 101 -17.21 -28.82 -8.57
C TYR A 101 -17.21 -30.12 -9.38
N LYS A 102 -16.85 -31.25 -8.77
CA LYS A 102 -16.79 -32.59 -9.43
C LYS A 102 -16.04 -32.55 -10.77
N ASN A 103 -14.84 -31.95 -10.78
CA ASN A 103 -13.95 -31.84 -11.95
C ASN A 103 -14.51 -31.03 -13.15
N ARG A 104 -15.49 -30.18 -12.92
CA ARG A 104 -15.94 -29.21 -13.94
C ARG A 104 -16.07 -27.82 -13.33
N THR A 105 -15.85 -26.80 -14.14
CA THR A 105 -16.11 -25.43 -13.75
C THR A 105 -17.61 -25.18 -13.77
N VAL A 106 -18.19 -24.77 -12.64
CA VAL A 106 -19.62 -24.55 -12.47
C VAL A 106 -19.99 -23.07 -12.34
N ALA A 107 -18.99 -22.21 -12.12
CA ALA A 107 -19.15 -20.77 -12.07
C ALA A 107 -17.81 -20.09 -12.27
N VAL A 108 -17.84 -18.80 -12.58
CA VAL A 108 -16.67 -17.93 -12.63
C VAL A 108 -16.98 -16.69 -11.80
N TYR A 109 -16.03 -16.24 -10.98
CA TYR A 109 -16.13 -14.93 -10.33
C TYR A 109 -14.99 -14.02 -10.73
N SER A 110 -15.29 -12.74 -10.87
CA SER A 110 -14.30 -11.68 -11.05
C SER A 110 -14.23 -10.76 -9.84
N LEU A 111 -13.00 -10.30 -9.57
CA LEU A 111 -12.67 -9.25 -8.63
C LEU A 111 -12.15 -8.07 -9.44
N ILE A 112 -12.81 -6.93 -9.33
CA ILE A 112 -12.59 -5.77 -10.19
C ILE A 112 -12.22 -4.57 -9.35
N LYS A 113 -11.07 -3.94 -9.68
CA LYS A 113 -10.60 -2.67 -9.10
C LYS A 113 -10.66 -1.57 -10.14
N ASN A 114 -11.35 -0.48 -9.84
CA ASN A 114 -11.43 0.68 -10.71
C ASN A 114 -10.15 1.51 -10.62
N LEU A 115 -9.40 1.65 -11.73
CA LEU A 115 -8.13 2.38 -11.80
C LEU A 115 -8.24 3.86 -11.39
N PRO A 116 -9.21 4.66 -11.85
CA PRO A 116 -9.41 6.03 -11.39
C PRO A 116 -9.56 6.15 -9.86
N VAL A 117 -10.28 5.21 -9.23
CA VAL A 117 -10.44 5.19 -7.77
C VAL A 117 -9.11 4.86 -7.09
N MET A 118 -8.39 3.85 -7.58
CA MET A 118 -7.06 3.50 -7.08
C MET A 118 -6.09 4.68 -7.19
N LYS A 119 -6.06 5.38 -8.33
CA LYS A 119 -5.22 6.56 -8.54
C LYS A 119 -5.53 7.64 -7.51
N LYS A 120 -6.81 7.96 -7.31
CA LYS A 120 -7.25 8.95 -6.31
C LYS A 120 -6.84 8.56 -4.89
N THR A 121 -6.99 7.29 -4.52
CA THR A 121 -6.58 6.79 -3.19
C THR A 121 -5.06 6.88 -3.02
N MET A 122 -4.28 6.56 -4.05
CA MET A 122 -2.82 6.72 -4.04
C MET A 122 -2.40 8.19 -3.93
N GLU A 123 -3.04 9.09 -4.68
CA GLU A 123 -2.79 10.53 -4.60
C GLU A 123 -3.11 11.06 -3.20
N GLN A 124 -4.24 10.70 -2.61
CA GLN A 124 -4.59 11.06 -1.23
C GLN A 124 -3.61 10.49 -0.20
N SER A 125 -3.15 9.26 -0.40
CA SER A 125 -2.13 8.68 0.47
C SER A 125 -0.80 9.39 0.32
N LEU A 126 -0.40 9.76 -0.90
CA LEU A 126 0.81 10.55 -1.15
C LEU A 126 0.72 11.96 -0.56
N GLU A 127 -0.43 12.61 -0.65
CA GLU A 127 -0.67 13.90 0.01
C GLU A 127 -0.55 13.78 1.54
N LEU A 128 -1.10 12.72 2.14
CA LEU A 128 -0.89 12.42 3.55
C LEU A 128 0.59 12.19 3.87
N TYR A 129 1.30 11.42 3.05
CA TYR A 129 2.75 11.20 3.20
C TYR A 129 3.54 12.50 3.06
N THR A 130 3.20 13.39 2.12
CA THR A 130 3.86 14.69 1.95
C THR A 130 3.58 15.63 3.13
N HIS A 131 2.38 15.61 3.70
CA HIS A 131 2.09 16.33 4.95
C HIS A 131 2.93 15.81 6.13
N PHE A 132 3.22 14.50 6.19
CA PHE A 132 4.16 13.94 7.16
C PHE A 132 5.63 14.26 6.83
N GLU A 133 5.98 14.53 5.55
CA GLU A 133 7.33 14.95 5.14
C GLU A 133 7.57 16.46 5.28
N GLU A 134 6.54 17.30 5.37
CA GLU A 134 6.69 18.76 5.53
C GLU A 134 7.28 19.17 6.89
N GLU A 135 7.33 18.27 7.85
CA GLU A 135 8.13 18.45 9.08
C GLU A 135 9.57 17.93 8.94
N LYS A 136 10.25 18.24 7.84
CA LYS A 136 11.71 18.00 7.78
C LYS A 136 12.38 18.89 8.82
N PRO A 137 13.06 18.27 9.78
CA PRO A 137 13.72 19.07 10.83
C PRO A 137 14.74 20.02 10.21
N ARG A 138 14.64 21.30 10.53
CA ARG A 138 15.59 22.35 10.05
C ARG A 138 16.96 22.31 10.78
N ASN A 139 17.20 21.24 11.54
CA ASN A 139 18.34 21.08 12.43
C ASN A 139 19.50 20.25 11.81
N GLY A 140 19.47 19.96 10.50
CA GLY A 140 20.50 19.19 9.80
C GLY A 140 20.23 17.68 9.77
N THR A 141 19.13 17.19 10.32
CA THR A 141 18.70 15.79 10.23
C THR A 141 17.85 15.53 8.99
N LYS A 142 17.72 14.26 8.63
CA LYS A 142 16.87 13.80 7.51
C LYS A 142 15.76 12.85 7.96
N TYR A 143 15.91 12.24 9.14
CA TYR A 143 15.09 11.13 9.58
C TYR A 143 14.39 11.43 10.91
N THR A 144 13.17 10.94 11.02
CA THR A 144 12.37 10.93 12.25
C THR A 144 11.93 9.50 12.56
N PHE A 145 11.32 9.22 13.71
CA PHE A 145 10.78 7.89 14.00
C PHE A 145 9.71 7.41 13.01
N SER A 146 9.01 8.32 12.33
CA SER A 146 8.09 7.97 11.25
C SER A 146 8.78 7.47 9.98
N SER A 147 10.05 7.78 9.80
CA SER A 147 10.89 7.28 8.69
C SER A 147 11.35 5.83 8.90
N ILE A 148 11.18 5.29 10.10
CA ILE A 148 11.65 3.94 10.47
C ILE A 148 10.52 2.95 10.24
N LEU A 149 10.70 2.03 9.30
CA LEU A 149 9.70 1.03 8.93
C LEU A 149 10.10 -0.34 9.47
N GLY A 150 9.20 -1.01 10.15
CA GLY A 150 9.36 -2.36 10.66
C GLY A 150 8.27 -2.72 11.67
N ASN A 151 7.89 -3.99 11.72
CA ASN A 151 6.84 -4.53 12.59
C ASN A 151 7.29 -5.74 13.42
N ASP A 152 8.58 -6.09 13.38
CA ASP A 152 9.14 -7.08 14.30
C ASP A 152 9.02 -6.59 15.75
N ILE A 153 8.67 -7.49 16.67
CA ILE A 153 8.36 -7.14 18.05
C ILE A 153 9.55 -6.52 18.79
N ASN A 154 10.76 -7.05 18.58
CA ASN A 154 11.98 -6.53 19.20
C ASN A 154 12.36 -5.16 18.60
N PHE A 155 12.07 -4.97 17.33
CA PHE A 155 12.32 -3.72 16.63
C PHE A 155 11.36 -2.61 17.09
N VAL A 156 10.08 -2.93 17.26
CA VAL A 156 9.07 -2.01 17.81
C VAL A 156 9.42 -1.64 19.27
N GLU A 157 9.89 -2.60 20.06
CA GLU A 157 10.38 -2.36 21.41
C GLU A 157 11.61 -1.44 21.42
N ALA A 158 12.56 -1.64 20.52
CA ALA A 158 13.73 -0.75 20.36
C ALA A 158 13.32 0.69 20.04
N ILE A 159 12.33 0.89 19.15
CA ILE A 159 11.78 2.21 18.83
C ILE A 159 11.10 2.84 20.07
N SER A 160 10.33 2.05 20.81
CA SER A 160 9.67 2.51 22.04
C SER A 160 10.69 2.97 23.09
N ASN A 161 11.73 2.17 23.31
CA ASN A 161 12.83 2.51 24.22
C ASN A 161 13.57 3.77 23.76
N ALA A 162 13.86 3.90 22.47
CA ALA A 162 14.49 5.08 21.90
C ALA A 162 13.67 6.36 22.12
N LYS A 163 12.33 6.28 21.94
CA LYS A 163 11.42 7.41 22.24
C LYS A 163 11.43 7.78 23.72
N HIS A 164 11.47 6.78 24.60
CA HIS A 164 11.49 7.01 26.05
C HIS A 164 12.78 7.69 26.49
N VAL A 165 13.95 7.23 26.04
CA VAL A 165 15.23 7.84 26.41
C VAL A 165 15.43 9.22 25.79
N ALA A 166 14.83 9.50 24.61
CA ALA A 166 14.90 10.81 23.97
C ALA A 166 14.31 11.95 24.81
N GLN A 167 13.35 11.64 25.70
CA GLN A 167 12.75 12.62 26.60
C GLN A 167 13.65 12.99 27.79
N ASN A 168 14.74 12.24 27.98
CA ASN A 168 15.65 12.43 29.09
C ASN A 168 17.00 12.99 28.59
N GLN A 169 17.69 13.79 29.40
CA GLN A 169 19.01 14.35 29.07
C GLN A 169 20.11 13.34 29.43
N THR A 170 20.09 12.18 28.77
CA THR A 170 21.06 11.10 29.01
C THR A 170 21.86 10.78 27.75
N ASN A 171 23.08 10.29 27.94
CA ASN A 171 23.87 9.77 26.84
C ASN A 171 23.26 8.46 26.32
N VAL A 172 23.14 8.32 25.01
CA VAL A 172 22.56 7.15 24.35
C VAL A 172 23.64 6.42 23.55
N LEU A 173 23.80 5.12 23.81
CA LEU A 173 24.63 4.23 22.98
C LEU A 173 23.73 3.40 22.06
N ILE A 174 23.93 3.51 20.74
CA ILE A 174 23.22 2.71 19.74
C ILE A 174 24.21 1.66 19.21
N TYR A 175 23.91 0.40 19.51
CA TYR A 175 24.73 -0.74 19.09
C TYR A 175 24.00 -1.57 18.03
N GLY A 176 24.74 -2.10 17.04
CA GLY A 176 24.22 -2.96 15.98
C GLY A 176 25.24 -3.12 14.85
N GLU A 177 24.98 -4.05 13.94
CA GLU A 177 25.82 -4.32 12.77
C GLU A 177 25.83 -3.15 11.77
N THR A 178 26.80 -3.16 10.86
CA THR A 178 26.87 -2.15 9.78
C THR A 178 25.64 -2.28 8.88
N GLY A 179 25.03 -1.14 8.52
CA GLY A 179 23.84 -1.11 7.65
C GLY A 179 22.50 -1.30 8.37
N THR A 180 22.45 -1.54 9.68
CA THR A 180 21.20 -1.76 10.44
C THR A 180 20.38 -0.49 10.73
N GLY A 181 20.80 0.68 10.23
CA GLY A 181 20.03 1.92 10.40
C GLY A 181 20.33 2.70 11.70
N LYS A 182 21.48 2.49 12.34
CA LYS A 182 21.86 3.22 13.58
C LYS A 182 21.77 4.74 13.43
N GLU A 183 22.09 5.27 12.25
CA GLU A 183 22.01 6.70 11.97
C GLU A 183 20.55 7.19 11.96
N LEU A 184 19.62 6.37 11.43
CA LEU A 184 18.19 6.69 11.47
C LEU A 184 17.70 6.82 12.91
N PHE A 185 18.13 5.91 13.79
CA PHE A 185 17.80 5.98 15.22
C PHE A 185 18.40 7.22 15.88
N ALA A 186 19.68 7.53 15.63
CA ALA A 186 20.33 8.68 16.22
C ALA A 186 19.65 10.00 15.85
N GLN A 187 19.35 10.20 14.58
CA GLN A 187 18.63 11.38 14.10
C GLN A 187 17.19 11.43 14.64
N SER A 188 16.50 10.28 14.69
CA SER A 188 15.14 10.20 15.23
C SER A 188 15.07 10.52 16.72
N ILE A 189 16.06 10.04 17.52
CA ILE A 189 16.18 10.36 18.94
C ILE A 189 16.39 11.86 19.12
N HIS A 190 17.28 12.48 18.33
CA HIS A 190 17.50 13.93 18.38
C HIS A 190 16.23 14.70 18.09
N ASN A 191 15.52 14.36 17.02
CA ASN A 191 14.28 15.02 16.62
C ASN A 191 13.12 14.82 17.59
N TYR A 192 13.17 13.79 18.44
CA TYR A 192 12.16 13.52 19.46
C TYR A 192 12.57 14.03 20.85
N SER A 193 13.77 14.56 20.97
CA SER A 193 14.33 15.05 22.26
C SER A 193 13.99 16.50 22.54
N VAL A 194 14.29 16.95 23.74
CA VAL A 194 14.20 18.36 24.14
C VAL A 194 15.17 19.27 23.33
N PHE A 195 16.14 18.68 22.63
CA PHE A 195 17.13 19.37 21.81
C PHE A 195 16.77 19.43 20.32
N GLN A 196 15.56 19.03 19.93
CA GLN A 196 15.10 18.94 18.53
C GLN A 196 15.29 20.23 17.71
N ASN A 197 15.28 21.39 18.35
CA ASN A 197 15.48 22.70 17.70
C ASN A 197 16.96 23.08 17.56
N GLY A 198 17.87 22.33 18.19
CA GLY A 198 19.31 22.53 18.08
C GLY A 198 19.89 21.77 16.87
N PRO A 199 21.12 22.12 16.45
CA PRO A 199 21.76 21.45 15.33
C PRO A 199 22.14 20.00 15.68
N PHE A 200 21.92 19.07 14.73
CA PHE A 200 22.46 17.72 14.81
C PHE A 200 23.83 17.69 14.12
N ILE A 201 24.88 17.39 14.90
CA ILE A 201 26.25 17.35 14.38
C ILE A 201 26.71 15.89 14.38
N SER A 202 26.91 15.34 13.18
CA SER A 202 27.44 13.98 12.99
C SER A 202 28.94 14.03 12.82
N VAL A 203 29.67 13.25 13.63
CA VAL A 203 31.13 13.17 13.60
C VAL A 203 31.58 11.72 13.41
N ASN A 204 32.35 11.45 12.36
CA ASN A 204 32.99 10.15 12.17
C ASN A 204 34.30 10.10 12.92
N CYS A 205 34.27 9.56 14.15
CA CYS A 205 35.47 9.47 15.00
C CYS A 205 36.58 8.63 14.38
N ALA A 206 36.28 7.65 13.53
CA ALA A 206 37.30 6.83 12.87
C ALA A 206 38.10 7.59 11.80
N ALA A 207 37.55 8.68 11.28
CA ALA A 207 38.20 9.52 10.28
C ALA A 207 39.06 10.65 10.89
N ILE A 208 39.00 10.85 12.22
CA ILE A 208 39.72 11.92 12.91
C ILE A 208 41.00 11.35 13.57
N PRO A 209 42.16 11.92 13.33
CA PRO A 209 43.37 11.56 14.06
C PRO A 209 43.17 11.73 15.57
N ALA A 210 43.61 10.75 16.36
CA ALA A 210 43.44 10.75 17.81
C ALA A 210 43.95 12.04 18.50
N THR A 211 45.02 12.63 17.98
CA THR A 211 45.62 13.88 18.45
C THR A 211 44.72 15.12 18.26
N LEU A 212 43.72 15.06 17.35
CA LEU A 212 42.82 16.16 17.08
C LEU A 212 41.44 15.98 17.72
N LEU A 213 41.10 14.77 18.18
CA LEU A 213 39.79 14.41 18.72
C LEU A 213 39.40 15.32 19.91
N GLU A 214 40.30 15.47 20.88
CA GLU A 214 40.05 16.30 22.08
C GLU A 214 39.82 17.77 21.70
N SER A 215 40.66 18.32 20.82
CA SER A 215 40.53 19.70 20.39
C SER A 215 39.27 19.99 19.60
N MET A 216 38.79 19.02 18.79
CA MET A 216 37.54 19.13 18.05
C MET A 216 36.34 19.07 18.95
N PHE A 217 36.32 18.22 19.98
CA PHE A 217 35.18 18.06 20.86
C PHE A 217 35.09 19.12 21.97
N PHE A 218 36.25 19.52 22.52
CA PHE A 218 36.26 20.37 23.69
C PHE A 218 36.89 21.77 23.42
N GLY A 219 37.29 21.98 22.17
CA GLY A 219 37.96 23.25 21.78
C GLY A 219 39.38 23.37 22.27
N THR A 220 40.02 24.45 21.92
CA THR A 220 41.41 24.77 22.32
C THR A 220 41.52 26.14 22.96
N VAL A 221 42.40 26.31 23.93
CA VAL A 221 42.68 27.63 24.50
C VAL A 221 43.49 28.44 23.48
N LYS A 222 43.20 29.74 23.36
CA LYS A 222 43.89 30.65 22.44
C LYS A 222 45.41 30.60 22.69
N GLY A 223 46.22 30.15 21.70
CA GLY A 223 47.65 30.03 21.80
C GLY A 223 48.16 28.59 22.01
N SER A 224 47.33 27.55 21.96
CA SER A 224 47.75 26.14 22.14
C SER A 224 48.43 25.53 20.93
N TYR A 225 48.48 26.20 19.80
CA TYR A 225 49.22 25.81 18.59
C TYR A 225 50.17 26.94 18.21
N THR A 226 51.42 26.71 18.44
CA THR A 226 52.56 27.47 17.87
C THR A 226 53.25 26.59 16.86
#